data_f3cb62d46fa42929ad5b4b7ee84b0a10
#
_entry.id   f3cb62d46fa42929ad5b4b7ee84b0a10
#
_cell.length_a   1.000
_cell.length_b   1.000
_cell.length_c   1.000
_cell.angle_alpha   90.00
_cell.angle_beta   90.00
_cell.angle_gamma   90.00
#
_symmetry.space_group_name_H-M   'P 1'
#
loop_
_entity.id
_entity.type
_entity.pdbx_description
1 polymer ?
#
loop_
_entity_poly.entity_id
_entity_poly.type
_entity_poly.pdbx_seq_one_letter_code
_entity_poly.pdbx_strand_id
1 'polypeptide(L)'
;MLLCPVRDCHLALGRAERRRFCPRGHSFDVARSGYINLLQPQERRSKHPGDTLAAVAARRRLHDRGVTEPLLHAIAEMIVTRPSDIVLDAGCGDGFYLGTLARQTGFDAHGVDISTPAVDAAARRYPGCEWVVANADRFVPYADRSFSIVLSITARMNAREFRRVLRDDGGLLVALPAPEDLIELRGTGRDRAARTIQAFAPAFTLMDRRRATTAADLDAAAVDDVLHSIYRPMRAQPAEAMRVTFSLDMLLFRAGRA
;
A
#
# COMPACT_ATOMS: atom_id res chain seq x y z
N MET A 1 -14.54 -7.62 -7.02
CA MET A 1 -15.60 -8.19 -6.14
C MET A 1 -14.94 -8.68 -4.86
N LEU A 2 -15.38 -8.16 -3.69
CA LEU A 2 -14.89 -8.58 -2.37
C LEU A 2 -15.30 -10.02 -2.04
N LEU A 3 -14.40 -10.74 -1.37
CA LEU A 3 -14.59 -12.09 -0.88
C LEU A 3 -14.59 -12.13 0.65
N CYS A 4 -15.33 -13.08 1.20
CA CYS A 4 -15.35 -13.36 2.64
C CYS A 4 -13.96 -13.84 3.11
N PRO A 5 -13.32 -13.18 4.10
CA PRO A 5 -11.99 -13.54 4.58
C PRO A 5 -12.00 -14.73 5.56
N VAL A 6 -13.17 -15.18 5.98
CA VAL A 6 -13.29 -16.29 6.92
C VAL A 6 -12.71 -17.55 6.28
N ARG A 7 -11.84 -18.25 7.03
CA ARG A 7 -11.17 -19.48 6.58
C ARG A 7 -12.18 -20.46 5.99
N ASP A 8 -11.83 -21.02 4.84
CA ASP A 8 -12.63 -22.02 4.11
C ASP A 8 -14.00 -21.50 3.63
N CYS A 9 -14.19 -20.17 3.59
CA CYS A 9 -15.40 -19.55 3.02
C CYS A 9 -15.15 -18.96 1.62
N HIS A 10 -14.43 -17.87 1.53
CA HIS A 10 -14.05 -17.14 0.30
C HIS A 10 -15.21 -16.89 -0.69
N LEU A 11 -16.46 -16.92 -0.21
CA LEU A 11 -17.63 -16.59 -1.02
C LEU A 11 -17.72 -15.09 -1.24
N ALA A 12 -18.36 -14.70 -2.36
CA ALA A 12 -18.61 -13.29 -2.66
C ALA A 12 -19.37 -12.58 -1.54
N LEU A 13 -18.96 -11.35 -1.23
CA LEU A 13 -19.67 -10.50 -0.27
C LEU A 13 -20.75 -9.69 -0.99
N GLY A 14 -22.00 -9.92 -0.60
CA GLY A 14 -23.13 -9.06 -0.93
C GLY A 14 -23.04 -7.71 -0.21
N ARG A 15 -23.75 -6.70 -0.76
CA ARG A 15 -23.79 -5.32 -0.23
C ARG A 15 -25.17 -5.02 0.35
N ALA A 16 -25.18 -4.56 1.61
CA ALA A 16 -26.29 -3.81 2.19
C ALA A 16 -25.78 -2.42 2.57
N GLU A 17 -26.65 -1.51 2.98
CA GLU A 17 -26.34 -0.09 3.20
C GLU A 17 -25.06 0.14 4.01
N ARG A 18 -24.95 -0.51 5.17
CA ARG A 18 -23.80 -0.37 6.08
C ARG A 18 -23.13 -1.69 6.42
N ARG A 19 -23.27 -2.70 5.57
CA ARG A 19 -22.83 -4.05 5.86
C ARG A 19 -22.43 -4.80 4.58
N ARG A 20 -21.45 -5.69 4.71
CA ARG A 20 -21.12 -6.72 3.72
C ARG A 20 -21.41 -8.07 4.33
N PHE A 21 -21.96 -9.00 3.59
CA PHE A 21 -22.31 -10.33 4.08
C PHE A 21 -22.13 -11.40 3.01
N CYS A 22 -21.84 -12.62 3.41
CA CYS A 22 -21.75 -13.75 2.51
C CYS A 22 -22.93 -14.72 2.69
N PRO A 23 -23.19 -15.62 1.73
CA PRO A 23 -24.27 -16.61 1.82
C PRO A 23 -24.18 -17.56 3.02
N ARG A 24 -23.02 -17.71 3.65
CA ARG A 24 -22.82 -18.49 4.88
C ARG A 24 -23.12 -17.70 6.16
N GLY A 25 -23.65 -16.48 6.07
CA GLY A 25 -24.05 -15.66 7.20
C GLY A 25 -22.93 -14.84 7.87
N HIS A 26 -21.67 -14.88 7.38
CA HIS A 26 -20.63 -13.98 7.88
C HIS A 26 -20.96 -12.53 7.47
N SER A 27 -20.84 -11.62 8.43
CA SER A 27 -21.22 -10.21 8.25
C SER A 27 -20.12 -9.28 8.75
N PHE A 28 -19.89 -8.19 8.02
CA PHE A 28 -18.85 -7.21 8.26
C PHE A 28 -19.42 -5.81 8.12
N ASP A 29 -19.24 -4.98 9.14
CA ASP A 29 -19.76 -3.62 9.15
C ASP A 29 -18.90 -2.68 8.26
N VAL A 30 -19.59 -1.74 7.63
CA VAL A 30 -18.96 -0.59 6.98
C VAL A 30 -18.85 0.53 7.99
N ALA A 31 -17.62 1.00 8.24
CA ALA A 31 -17.36 2.10 9.17
C ALA A 31 -18.01 3.41 8.70
N ARG A 32 -18.16 4.39 9.60
CA ARG A 32 -18.71 5.72 9.23
C ARG A 32 -17.92 6.40 8.13
N SER A 33 -16.61 6.27 8.13
CA SER A 33 -15.71 6.81 7.11
C SER A 33 -15.77 6.07 5.77
N GLY A 34 -16.47 4.92 5.70
CA GLY A 34 -16.70 4.18 4.48
C GLY A 34 -15.82 2.93 4.28
N TYR A 35 -14.82 2.68 5.12
CA TYR A 35 -14.01 1.45 4.99
C TYR A 35 -14.72 0.21 5.55
N ILE A 36 -14.25 -0.96 5.11
CA ILE A 36 -14.75 -2.27 5.56
C ILE A 36 -13.64 -2.96 6.36
N ASN A 37 -13.96 -3.46 7.56
CA ASN A 37 -13.00 -4.23 8.35
C ASN A 37 -13.22 -5.74 8.16
N LEU A 38 -12.34 -6.34 7.36
CA LEU A 38 -12.32 -7.78 7.08
C LEU A 38 -11.24 -8.55 7.87
N LEU A 39 -10.46 -7.86 8.72
CA LEU A 39 -9.38 -8.48 9.49
C LEU A 39 -9.90 -9.44 10.54
N GLN A 40 -9.58 -10.71 10.41
CA GLN A 40 -10.01 -11.75 11.33
C GLN A 40 -9.20 -11.72 12.64
N PRO A 41 -9.80 -12.05 13.81
CA PRO A 41 -9.09 -12.05 15.09
C PRO A 41 -7.82 -12.88 15.10
N GLN A 42 -7.82 -14.04 14.48
CA GLN A 42 -6.65 -14.95 14.37
C GLN A 42 -5.54 -14.44 13.46
N GLU A 43 -5.78 -13.38 12.68
CA GLU A 43 -4.79 -12.75 11.80
C GLU A 43 -4.03 -11.62 12.50
N ARG A 44 -4.49 -11.23 13.66
CA ARG A 44 -3.86 -10.19 14.50
C ARG A 44 -2.69 -10.80 15.25
N ARG A 45 -1.46 -10.39 14.91
CA ARG A 45 -0.25 -10.76 15.67
C ARG A 45 -0.03 -9.86 16.89
N SER A 46 -0.74 -8.74 16.98
CA SER A 46 -0.73 -7.79 18.08
C SER A 46 -2.13 -7.19 18.27
N LYS A 47 -2.36 -6.50 19.41
CA LYS A 47 -3.62 -5.77 19.64
C LYS A 47 -3.86 -4.67 18.58
N HIS A 48 -2.78 -4.09 18.09
CA HIS A 48 -2.80 -3.00 17.09
C HIS A 48 -1.85 -3.36 15.95
N PRO A 49 -2.29 -4.17 14.96
CA PRO A 49 -1.45 -4.52 13.81
C PRO A 49 -1.30 -3.33 12.86
N GLY A 50 -0.13 -3.22 12.24
CA GLY A 50 0.20 -2.15 11.30
C GLY A 50 0.61 -0.84 11.98
N ASP A 51 0.47 0.26 11.26
CA ASP A 51 0.84 1.58 11.71
C ASP A 51 -0.07 2.10 12.84
N THR A 52 0.54 2.80 13.79
CA THR A 52 -0.20 3.49 14.86
C THR A 52 -0.84 4.79 14.35
N LEU A 53 -1.80 5.33 15.10
CA LEU A 53 -2.41 6.62 14.78
C LEU A 53 -1.35 7.75 14.69
N ALA A 54 -0.36 7.72 15.58
CA ALA A 54 0.74 8.69 15.58
C ALA A 54 1.60 8.58 14.31
N ALA A 55 1.96 7.36 13.89
CA ALA A 55 2.73 7.13 12.67
C ALA A 55 1.97 7.57 11.42
N VAL A 56 0.66 7.28 11.35
CA VAL A 56 -0.21 7.74 10.27
C VAL A 56 -0.27 9.27 10.21
N ALA A 57 -0.45 9.93 11.37
CA ALA A 57 -0.49 11.40 11.44
C ALA A 57 0.84 12.05 11.03
N ALA A 58 1.97 11.49 11.46
CA ALA A 58 3.31 11.95 11.10
C ALA A 58 3.55 11.83 9.58
N ARG A 59 3.25 10.66 8.99
CA ARG A 59 3.37 10.43 7.55
C ARG A 59 2.50 11.41 6.75
N ARG A 60 1.28 11.64 7.22
CA ARG A 60 0.36 12.58 6.57
C ARG A 60 0.92 14.01 6.54
N ARG A 61 1.53 14.49 7.63
CA ARG A 61 2.17 15.81 7.65
C ARG A 61 3.31 15.93 6.63
N LEU A 62 4.10 14.86 6.44
CA LEU A 62 5.14 14.83 5.40
C LEU A 62 4.54 14.88 3.99
N HIS A 63 3.46 14.15 3.73
CA HIS A 63 2.74 14.23 2.46
C HIS A 63 2.15 15.62 2.23
N ASP A 64 1.55 16.24 3.25
CA ASP A 64 0.95 17.57 3.15
C ASP A 64 2.01 18.69 2.96
N ARG A 65 3.27 18.43 3.34
CA ARG A 65 4.43 19.30 3.04
C ARG A 65 5.03 19.04 1.64
N GLY A 66 4.50 18.12 0.86
CA GLY A 66 5.01 17.77 -0.48
C GLY A 66 6.32 16.98 -0.51
N VAL A 67 6.85 16.55 0.64
CA VAL A 67 8.15 15.86 0.75
C VAL A 67 8.24 14.62 -0.13
N THR A 68 7.14 13.90 -0.30
CA THR A 68 7.05 12.63 -1.06
C THR A 68 6.44 12.82 -2.46
N GLU A 69 6.08 14.04 -2.85
CA GLU A 69 5.48 14.32 -4.14
C GLU A 69 6.36 13.93 -5.34
N PRO A 70 7.70 14.16 -5.31
CA PRO A 70 8.57 13.68 -6.39
C PRO A 70 8.55 12.15 -6.56
N LEU A 71 8.40 11.39 -5.47
CA LEU A 71 8.27 9.93 -5.54
C LEU A 71 6.91 9.51 -6.12
N LEU A 72 5.84 10.23 -5.81
CA LEU A 72 4.52 10.03 -6.41
C LEU A 72 4.57 10.25 -7.93
N HIS A 73 5.21 11.32 -8.39
CA HIS A 73 5.38 11.61 -9.82
C HIS A 73 6.18 10.50 -10.52
N ALA A 74 7.28 10.04 -9.93
CA ALA A 74 8.06 8.94 -10.48
C ALA A 74 7.25 7.63 -10.59
N ILE A 75 6.37 7.34 -9.62
CA ILE A 75 5.45 6.22 -9.67
C ILE A 75 4.43 6.41 -10.81
N ALA A 76 3.84 7.60 -10.94
CA ALA A 76 2.88 7.92 -11.99
C ALA A 76 3.47 7.77 -13.40
N GLU A 77 4.72 8.17 -13.59
CA GLU A 77 5.45 8.00 -14.87
C GLU A 77 5.73 6.53 -15.21
N MET A 78 5.85 5.68 -14.21
CA MET A 78 6.18 4.27 -14.42
C MET A 78 4.94 3.41 -14.69
N ILE A 79 3.77 3.82 -14.18
CA ILE A 79 2.49 3.14 -14.40
C ILE A 79 1.59 4.02 -15.28
N VAL A 80 1.29 3.56 -16.47
CA VAL A 80 0.29 4.22 -17.34
C VAL A 80 -1.09 3.74 -16.95
N THR A 81 -1.85 4.57 -16.23
CA THR A 81 -3.22 4.27 -15.79
C THR A 81 -4.26 4.94 -16.70
N ARG A 82 -5.43 4.31 -16.85
CA ARG A 82 -6.58 4.77 -17.65
C ARG A 82 -7.83 4.78 -16.77
N PRO A 83 -8.86 5.58 -17.11
CA PRO A 83 -10.14 5.56 -16.37
C PRO A 83 -10.82 4.19 -16.31
N SER A 84 -10.55 3.31 -17.27
CA SER A 84 -11.09 1.95 -17.32
C SER A 84 -10.33 0.93 -16.47
N ASP A 85 -9.21 1.32 -15.88
CA ASP A 85 -8.41 0.44 -15.02
C ASP A 85 -9.07 0.23 -13.67
N ILE A 86 -8.81 -0.94 -13.08
CA ILE A 86 -9.14 -1.27 -11.70
C ILE A 86 -7.81 -1.51 -10.99
N VAL A 87 -7.49 -0.66 -10.03
CA VAL A 87 -6.17 -0.62 -9.37
C VAL A 87 -6.30 -1.02 -7.91
N LEU A 88 -5.48 -1.96 -7.48
CA LEU A 88 -5.30 -2.33 -6.07
C LEU A 88 -3.98 -1.79 -5.53
N ASP A 89 -4.01 -1.18 -4.35
CA ASP A 89 -2.80 -0.92 -3.55
C ASP A 89 -2.78 -1.85 -2.33
N ALA A 90 -1.85 -2.80 -2.31
CA ALA A 90 -1.70 -3.79 -1.26
C ALA A 90 -0.65 -3.34 -0.24
N GLY A 91 -1.11 -2.84 0.90
CA GLY A 91 -0.36 -2.11 1.91
C GLY A 91 -0.47 -0.61 1.68
N CYS A 92 -1.70 -0.13 1.44
CA CYS A 92 -1.98 1.23 0.98
C CYS A 92 -1.73 2.33 2.04
N GLY A 93 -1.49 1.96 3.31
CA GLY A 93 -1.32 2.93 4.39
C GLY A 93 -2.50 3.92 4.48
N ASP A 94 -2.19 5.22 4.55
CA ASP A 94 -3.18 6.31 4.58
C ASP A 94 -3.73 6.70 3.20
N GLY A 95 -3.44 5.89 2.18
CA GLY A 95 -3.99 6.02 0.83
C GLY A 95 -3.39 7.11 -0.03
N PHE A 96 -2.28 7.73 0.37
CA PHE A 96 -1.71 8.89 -0.32
C PHE A 96 -1.42 8.61 -1.80
N TYR A 97 -0.66 7.56 -2.11
CA TYR A 97 -0.31 7.23 -3.50
C TYR A 97 -1.54 6.86 -4.31
N LEU A 98 -2.28 5.84 -3.89
CA LEU A 98 -3.47 5.36 -4.62
C LEU A 98 -4.52 6.44 -4.80
N GLY A 99 -4.89 7.12 -3.70
CA GLY A 99 -5.97 8.12 -3.72
C GLY A 99 -5.62 9.36 -4.53
N THR A 100 -4.34 9.79 -4.54
CA THR A 100 -3.89 10.91 -5.37
C THR A 100 -3.89 10.53 -6.85
N LEU A 101 -3.35 9.37 -7.21
CA LEU A 101 -3.37 8.85 -8.58
C LEU A 101 -4.80 8.67 -9.11
N ALA A 102 -5.70 8.13 -8.29
CA ALA A 102 -7.11 7.96 -8.66
C ALA A 102 -7.82 9.30 -8.93
N ARG A 103 -7.54 10.34 -8.14
CA ARG A 103 -8.08 11.70 -8.40
C ARG A 103 -7.58 12.29 -9.71
N GLN A 104 -6.35 11.99 -10.10
CA GLN A 104 -5.75 12.50 -11.34
C GLN A 104 -6.27 11.78 -12.59
N THR A 105 -6.46 10.46 -12.52
CA THR A 105 -6.78 9.62 -13.69
C THR A 105 -8.25 9.20 -13.73
N GLY A 106 -8.91 9.01 -12.58
CA GLY A 106 -10.30 8.56 -12.49
C GLY A 106 -10.51 7.05 -12.59
N PHE A 107 -9.48 6.23 -12.38
CA PHE A 107 -9.61 4.77 -12.34
C PHE A 107 -10.35 4.29 -11.08
N ASP A 108 -10.87 3.06 -11.12
CA ASP A 108 -11.50 2.40 -9.96
C ASP A 108 -10.41 1.94 -8.97
N ALA A 109 -10.41 2.54 -7.77
CA ALA A 109 -9.31 2.44 -6.80
C ALA A 109 -9.71 1.64 -5.56
N HIS A 110 -8.90 0.63 -5.22
CA HIS A 110 -9.08 -0.25 -4.08
C HIS A 110 -7.80 -0.29 -3.22
N GLY A 111 -7.91 0.04 -1.94
CA GLY A 111 -6.79 -0.01 -1.01
C GLY A 111 -7.01 -1.06 0.09
N VAL A 112 -5.97 -1.85 0.35
CA VAL A 112 -5.96 -2.83 1.45
C VAL A 112 -4.78 -2.58 2.36
N ASP A 113 -5.03 -2.45 3.65
CA ASP A 113 -3.98 -2.39 4.69
C ASP A 113 -4.43 -3.10 5.96
N ILE A 114 -3.47 -3.55 6.77
CA ILE A 114 -3.75 -4.19 8.07
C ILE A 114 -4.02 -3.17 9.17
N SER A 115 -3.58 -1.92 9.00
CA SER A 115 -3.73 -0.84 9.97
C SER A 115 -5.10 -0.19 9.86
N THR A 116 -5.95 -0.41 10.86
CA THR A 116 -7.24 0.27 10.95
C THR A 116 -7.11 1.80 10.99
N PRO A 117 -6.16 2.41 11.76
CA PRO A 117 -5.96 3.87 11.73
C PRO A 117 -5.58 4.41 10.35
N ALA A 118 -4.74 3.69 9.61
CA ALA A 118 -4.31 4.10 8.28
C ALA A 118 -5.47 4.07 7.28
N VAL A 119 -6.22 2.98 7.25
CA VAL A 119 -7.38 2.82 6.36
C VAL A 119 -8.51 3.80 6.70
N ASP A 120 -8.75 4.10 7.98
CA ASP A 120 -9.72 5.13 8.37
C ASP A 120 -9.31 6.53 7.87
N ALA A 121 -8.01 6.86 7.96
CA ALA A 121 -7.46 8.11 7.42
C ALA A 121 -7.59 8.16 5.88
N ALA A 122 -7.30 7.06 5.18
CA ALA A 122 -7.47 6.93 3.73
C ALA A 122 -8.93 7.14 3.31
N ALA A 123 -9.87 6.48 3.98
CA ALA A 123 -11.30 6.58 3.68
C ALA A 123 -11.84 8.00 3.85
N ARG A 124 -11.38 8.73 4.87
CA ARG A 124 -11.76 10.15 5.09
C ARG A 124 -11.18 11.07 4.03
N ARG A 125 -9.94 10.83 3.59
CA ARG A 125 -9.25 11.70 2.63
C ARG A 125 -9.68 11.44 1.19
N TYR A 126 -9.98 10.19 0.86
CA TYR A 126 -10.28 9.73 -0.50
C TYR A 126 -11.57 8.89 -0.53
N PRO A 127 -12.75 9.53 -0.30
CA PRO A 127 -14.03 8.81 -0.18
C PRO A 127 -14.51 8.14 -1.47
N GLY A 128 -13.88 8.49 -2.62
CA GLY A 128 -14.18 7.87 -3.93
C GLY A 128 -13.52 6.51 -4.16
N CYS A 129 -12.66 6.04 -3.24
CA CYS A 129 -11.97 4.75 -3.35
C CYS A 129 -12.59 3.72 -2.40
N GLU A 130 -12.45 2.43 -2.70
CA GLU A 130 -12.83 1.34 -1.79
C GLU A 130 -11.67 1.01 -0.84
N TRP A 131 -11.89 1.09 0.46
CA TRP A 131 -10.88 0.88 1.48
C TRP A 131 -11.22 -0.30 2.37
N VAL A 132 -10.25 -1.21 2.57
CA VAL A 132 -10.43 -2.47 3.28
C VAL A 132 -9.33 -2.70 4.30
N VAL A 133 -9.71 -2.96 5.55
CA VAL A 133 -8.77 -3.46 6.57
C VAL A 133 -8.69 -4.97 6.44
N ALA A 134 -7.53 -5.49 6.02
CA ALA A 134 -7.29 -6.92 5.88
C ALA A 134 -5.79 -7.26 5.91
N ASN A 135 -5.45 -8.52 6.14
CA ASN A 135 -4.07 -9.00 6.09
C ASN A 135 -3.71 -9.51 4.69
N ALA A 136 -3.25 -8.61 3.81
CA ALA A 136 -2.85 -8.93 2.44
C ALA A 136 -1.65 -9.92 2.34
N ASP A 137 -0.86 -10.07 3.42
CA ASP A 137 0.20 -11.08 3.48
C ASP A 137 -0.35 -12.51 3.43
N ARG A 138 -1.59 -12.71 3.84
CA ARG A 138 -2.24 -14.01 3.90
C ARG A 138 -3.25 -14.20 2.78
N PHE A 139 -4.13 -13.24 2.62
CA PHE A 139 -5.21 -13.28 1.66
C PHE A 139 -5.64 -11.88 1.27
N VAL A 140 -5.56 -11.57 -0.01
CA VAL A 140 -6.14 -10.35 -0.58
C VAL A 140 -7.64 -10.62 -0.81
N PRO A 141 -8.56 -9.92 -0.11
CA PRO A 141 -9.98 -10.30 -0.06
C PRO A 141 -10.75 -9.90 -1.31
N TYR A 142 -10.22 -10.23 -2.48
CA TYR A 142 -10.82 -10.00 -3.79
C TYR A 142 -10.79 -11.26 -4.65
N ALA A 143 -11.75 -11.34 -5.58
CA ALA A 143 -11.81 -12.44 -6.54
C ALA A 143 -10.60 -12.46 -7.46
N ASP A 144 -10.32 -13.63 -8.02
CA ASP A 144 -9.26 -13.82 -9.00
C ASP A 144 -9.45 -12.87 -10.19
N ARG A 145 -8.35 -12.41 -10.76
CA ARG A 145 -8.32 -11.59 -12.00
C ARG A 145 -9.20 -10.34 -11.92
N SER A 146 -9.35 -9.75 -10.71
CA SER A 146 -10.16 -8.54 -10.51
C SER A 146 -9.47 -7.27 -10.98
N PHE A 147 -8.14 -7.20 -10.93
CA PHE A 147 -7.38 -5.96 -11.12
C PHE A 147 -6.55 -5.96 -12.40
N SER A 148 -6.50 -4.82 -13.08
CA SER A 148 -5.57 -4.56 -14.18
C SER A 148 -4.17 -4.17 -13.68
N ILE A 149 -4.10 -3.53 -12.51
CA ILE A 149 -2.85 -3.07 -11.90
C ILE A 149 -2.89 -3.37 -10.40
N VAL A 150 -1.76 -3.84 -9.86
CA VAL A 150 -1.51 -3.92 -8.42
C VAL A 150 -0.31 -3.05 -8.07
N LEU A 151 -0.43 -2.27 -7.01
CA LEU A 151 0.65 -1.50 -6.39
C LEU A 151 1.04 -2.16 -5.07
N SER A 152 2.33 -2.14 -4.74
CA SER A 152 2.87 -2.49 -3.43
C SER A 152 4.02 -1.53 -3.12
N ILE A 153 3.71 -0.44 -2.42
CA ILE A 153 4.65 0.67 -2.18
C ILE A 153 5.12 0.61 -0.73
N THR A 154 6.40 0.30 -0.51
CA THR A 154 7.04 0.14 0.81
C THR A 154 6.32 -0.84 1.75
N ALA A 155 5.53 -1.73 1.18
CA ALA A 155 4.69 -2.69 1.88
C ALA A 155 5.29 -4.11 1.89
N ARG A 156 4.62 -5.02 2.57
CA ARG A 156 4.91 -6.45 2.47
C ARG A 156 4.35 -7.01 1.17
N MET A 157 5.01 -8.03 0.65
CA MET A 157 4.73 -8.57 -0.67
C MET A 157 4.27 -10.03 -0.57
N ASN A 158 3.22 -10.36 -1.34
CA ASN A 158 2.73 -11.72 -1.51
C ASN A 158 2.56 -12.00 -3.02
N ALA A 159 3.61 -12.49 -3.67
CA ALA A 159 3.63 -12.71 -5.12
C ALA A 159 2.49 -13.63 -5.58
N ARG A 160 2.14 -14.66 -4.79
CA ARG A 160 1.05 -15.59 -5.10
C ARG A 160 -0.31 -14.88 -5.14
N GLU A 161 -0.61 -14.09 -4.11
CA GLU A 161 -1.87 -13.35 -4.04
C GLU A 161 -1.95 -12.25 -5.08
N PHE A 162 -0.83 -11.53 -5.32
CA PHE A 162 -0.78 -10.51 -6.37
C PHE A 162 -1.06 -11.13 -7.76
N ARG A 163 -0.45 -12.31 -8.05
CA ARG A 163 -0.74 -13.02 -9.31
C ARG A 163 -2.19 -13.48 -9.39
N ARG A 164 -2.75 -13.97 -8.30
CA ARG A 164 -4.14 -14.45 -8.25
C ARG A 164 -5.15 -13.33 -8.58
N VAL A 165 -4.97 -12.16 -7.98
CA VAL A 165 -5.93 -11.05 -8.15
C VAL A 165 -5.71 -10.25 -9.43
N LEU A 166 -4.52 -10.31 -10.04
CA LEU A 166 -4.23 -9.67 -11.32
C LEU A 166 -4.85 -10.43 -12.49
N ARG A 167 -5.35 -9.68 -13.47
CA ARG A 167 -5.70 -10.20 -14.80
C ARG A 167 -4.45 -10.76 -15.48
N ASP A 168 -4.66 -11.61 -16.48
CA ASP A 168 -3.57 -12.01 -17.36
C ASP A 168 -3.04 -10.76 -18.07
N ASP A 169 -1.72 -10.67 -18.22
CA ASP A 169 -0.99 -9.49 -18.71
C ASP A 169 -1.17 -8.20 -17.86
N GLY A 170 -1.74 -8.30 -16.65
CA GLY A 170 -1.87 -7.19 -15.69
C GLY A 170 -0.53 -6.68 -15.19
N GLY A 171 -0.48 -5.39 -14.82
CA GLY A 171 0.72 -4.73 -14.30
C GLY A 171 0.87 -4.86 -12.78
N LEU A 172 2.10 -5.06 -12.31
CA LEU A 172 2.43 -4.99 -10.89
C LEU A 172 3.59 -4.01 -10.69
N LEU A 173 3.37 -2.95 -9.91
CA LEU A 173 4.44 -2.08 -9.45
C LEU A 173 4.82 -2.41 -8.01
N VAL A 174 6.07 -2.74 -7.79
CA VAL A 174 6.66 -2.88 -6.45
C VAL A 174 7.67 -1.76 -6.25
N ALA A 175 7.46 -0.93 -5.23
CA ALA A 175 8.41 0.10 -4.81
C ALA A 175 9.00 -0.25 -3.43
N LEU A 176 10.33 -0.29 -3.37
CA LEU A 176 11.10 -0.68 -2.20
C LEU A 176 11.96 0.49 -1.75
N PRO A 177 12.19 0.70 -0.42
CA PRO A 177 13.24 1.61 0.02
C PRO A 177 14.58 1.21 -0.59
N ALA A 178 15.23 2.14 -1.31
CA ALA A 178 16.55 1.96 -1.88
C ALA A 178 17.64 2.00 -0.78
N PRO A 179 18.89 1.59 -1.05
CA PRO A 179 19.96 1.60 -0.06
C PRO A 179 20.24 2.96 0.56
N GLU A 180 20.07 4.03 -0.20
CA GLU A 180 20.26 5.42 0.25
C GLU A 180 19.02 6.07 0.87
N ASP A 181 17.88 5.39 0.91
CA ASP A 181 16.67 5.92 1.53
C ASP A 181 16.89 6.20 3.02
N LEU A 182 16.66 7.44 3.46
CA LEU A 182 16.91 7.93 4.82
C LEU A 182 18.36 7.70 5.31
N ILE A 183 19.34 7.81 4.39
CA ILE A 183 20.75 7.48 4.69
C ILE A 183 21.32 8.32 5.83
N GLU A 184 20.89 9.56 5.96
CA GLU A 184 21.31 10.48 7.01
C GLU A 184 20.84 10.03 8.39
N LEU A 185 19.72 9.32 8.45
CA LEU A 185 19.09 8.87 9.71
C LEU A 185 19.47 7.44 10.09
N ARG A 186 19.70 6.56 9.10
CA ARG A 186 19.90 5.11 9.38
C ARG A 186 21.12 4.49 8.72
N GLY A 187 21.93 5.30 7.99
CA GLY A 187 23.03 4.81 7.20
C GLY A 187 22.55 4.04 5.94
N THR A 188 23.49 3.47 5.21
CA THR A 188 23.21 2.73 3.98
C THR A 188 22.38 1.48 4.27
N GLY A 189 21.23 1.39 3.59
CA GLY A 189 20.34 0.23 3.66
C GLY A 189 20.83 -0.94 2.80
N ARG A 190 20.03 -2.02 2.77
CA ARG A 190 20.32 -3.19 1.91
C ARG A 190 19.64 -3.02 0.55
N ASP A 191 20.35 -3.37 -0.52
CA ASP A 191 19.70 -3.59 -1.82
C ASP A 191 18.79 -4.81 -1.74
N ARG A 192 17.52 -4.60 -1.98
CA ARG A 192 16.47 -5.64 -1.96
C ARG A 192 15.94 -5.97 -3.35
N ALA A 193 16.29 -5.16 -4.36
CA ALA A 193 15.70 -5.27 -5.70
C ALA A 193 15.98 -6.63 -6.35
N ALA A 194 17.24 -7.08 -6.37
CA ALA A 194 17.61 -8.35 -6.99
C ALA A 194 16.87 -9.55 -6.35
N ARG A 195 16.80 -9.59 -5.01
CA ARG A 195 16.07 -10.64 -4.29
C ARG A 195 14.57 -10.61 -4.58
N THR A 196 14.00 -9.40 -4.70
CA THR A 196 12.59 -9.23 -5.02
C THR A 196 12.31 -9.70 -6.44
N ILE A 197 13.13 -9.32 -7.42
CA ILE A 197 13.02 -9.78 -8.81
C ILE A 197 13.02 -11.32 -8.86
N GLN A 198 13.98 -11.94 -8.19
CA GLN A 198 14.07 -13.40 -8.13
C GLN A 198 12.82 -14.05 -7.50
N ALA A 199 12.28 -13.46 -6.43
CA ALA A 199 11.09 -14.00 -5.75
C ALA A 199 9.82 -13.88 -6.60
N PHE A 200 9.74 -12.90 -7.50
CA PHE A 200 8.59 -12.68 -8.37
C PHE A 200 8.71 -13.40 -9.73
N ALA A 201 9.92 -13.72 -10.19
CA ALA A 201 10.20 -14.32 -11.51
C ALA A 201 9.34 -15.55 -11.88
N PRO A 202 8.94 -16.45 -10.96
CA PRO A 202 8.09 -17.60 -11.32
C PRO A 202 6.70 -17.24 -11.85
N ALA A 203 6.18 -16.04 -11.48
CA ALA A 203 4.82 -15.63 -11.81
C ALA A 203 4.75 -14.31 -12.59
N PHE A 204 5.88 -13.60 -12.72
CA PHE A 204 5.96 -12.27 -13.28
C PHE A 204 7.22 -12.08 -14.13
N THR A 205 7.09 -11.29 -15.19
CA THR A 205 8.23 -10.83 -16.00
C THR A 205 8.55 -9.40 -15.63
N LEU A 206 9.81 -9.11 -15.28
CA LEU A 206 10.27 -7.73 -15.06
C LEU A 206 10.27 -6.98 -16.39
N MET A 207 9.59 -5.85 -16.43
CA MET A 207 9.46 -5.00 -17.62
C MET A 207 10.35 -3.77 -17.55
N ASP A 208 10.47 -3.16 -16.35
CA ASP A 208 11.27 -1.95 -16.14
C ASP A 208 11.75 -1.90 -14.69
N ARG A 209 12.90 -1.26 -14.49
CA ARG A 209 13.46 -0.96 -13.17
C ARG A 209 13.97 0.46 -13.17
N ARG A 210 13.50 1.27 -12.21
CA ARG A 210 13.96 2.65 -12.02
C ARG A 210 14.23 2.92 -10.54
N ARG A 211 15.10 3.88 -10.30
CA ARG A 211 15.30 4.45 -8.97
C ARG A 211 14.87 5.90 -9.00
N ALA A 212 14.00 6.27 -8.05
CA ALA A 212 13.62 7.64 -7.80
C ALA A 212 14.23 8.09 -6.47
N THR A 213 15.01 9.15 -6.52
CA THR A 213 15.65 9.74 -5.35
C THR A 213 15.35 11.23 -5.30
N THR A 214 14.91 11.69 -4.14
CA THR A 214 14.71 13.11 -3.82
C THR A 214 15.30 13.41 -2.46
N ALA A 215 15.55 14.69 -2.19
CA ALA A 215 15.99 15.12 -0.87
C ALA A 215 15.29 16.42 -0.50
N ALA A 216 14.96 16.57 0.77
CA ALA A 216 14.30 17.75 1.31
C ALA A 216 15.06 18.27 2.52
N ASP A 217 15.15 19.60 2.64
CA ASP A 217 15.64 20.27 3.85
C ASP A 217 14.48 20.34 4.84
N LEU A 218 14.59 19.58 5.93
CA LEU A 218 13.53 19.42 6.92
C LEU A 218 13.87 20.15 8.21
N ASP A 219 12.89 20.84 8.79
CA ASP A 219 12.98 21.35 10.15
C ASP A 219 12.94 20.19 11.17
N ALA A 220 13.27 20.45 12.43
CA ALA A 220 13.28 19.45 13.49
C ALA A 220 11.94 18.72 13.64
N ALA A 221 10.81 19.43 13.47
CA ALA A 221 9.48 18.83 13.56
C ALA A 221 9.22 17.86 12.41
N ALA A 222 9.66 18.18 11.20
CA ALA A 222 9.51 17.28 10.06
C ALA A 222 10.46 16.07 10.14
N VAL A 223 11.67 16.23 10.70
CA VAL A 223 12.57 15.10 11.01
C VAL A 223 11.93 14.17 12.04
N ASP A 224 11.32 14.72 13.09
CA ASP A 224 10.56 13.95 14.08
C ASP A 224 9.40 13.17 13.42
N ASP A 225 8.69 13.79 12.48
CA ASP A 225 7.67 13.12 11.68
C ASP A 225 8.24 11.96 10.84
N VAL A 226 9.42 12.12 10.23
CA VAL A 226 10.09 11.01 9.54
C VAL A 226 10.36 9.86 10.50
N LEU A 227 10.95 10.14 11.66
CA LEU A 227 11.29 9.13 12.68
C LEU A 227 10.05 8.37 13.17
N HIS A 228 8.93 9.06 13.37
CA HIS A 228 7.66 8.46 13.80
C HIS A 228 6.91 7.73 12.68
N SER A 229 7.10 8.10 11.42
CA SER A 229 6.43 7.48 10.28
C SER A 229 7.00 6.11 9.88
N ILE A 230 8.18 5.75 10.39
CA ILE A 230 8.87 4.50 10.04
C ILE A 230 8.28 3.34 10.84
N TYR A 231 7.84 2.27 10.14
CA TYR A 231 7.24 1.07 10.74
C TYR A 231 8.15 0.37 11.77
N ARG A 232 9.48 0.47 11.60
CA ARG A 232 10.45 -0.05 12.59
C ARG A 232 11.12 1.13 13.26
N PRO A 233 10.81 1.40 14.53
CA PRO A 233 11.42 2.51 15.26
C PRO A 233 12.94 2.38 15.19
N MET A 234 13.58 3.48 14.86
CA MET A 234 15.02 3.64 14.95
C MET A 234 15.41 3.89 16.42
N ARG A 235 16.71 3.82 16.71
CA ARG A 235 17.19 4.25 18.03
C ARG A 235 16.75 5.69 18.24
N ALA A 236 16.29 6.00 19.46
CA ALA A 236 15.95 7.36 19.83
C ALA A 236 17.16 8.28 19.56
N GLN A 237 16.95 9.28 18.72
CA GLN A 237 17.94 10.30 18.40
C GLN A 237 17.24 11.66 18.42
N PRO A 238 17.95 12.74 18.77
CA PRO A 238 17.37 14.08 18.71
C PRO A 238 16.91 14.39 17.28
N ALA A 239 15.73 14.96 17.16
CA ALA A 239 15.25 15.49 15.88
C ALA A 239 15.83 16.90 15.70
N GLU A 240 16.81 17.04 14.83
CA GLU A 240 17.41 18.32 14.44
C GLU A 240 17.08 18.61 12.97
N ALA A 241 17.09 19.90 12.61
CA ALA A 241 16.89 20.29 11.22
C ALA A 241 18.03 19.74 10.36
N MET A 242 17.68 19.02 9.29
CA MET A 242 18.66 18.39 8.41
C MET A 242 18.09 18.14 7.01
N ARG A 243 18.99 17.93 6.06
CA ARG A 243 18.62 17.40 4.75
C ARG A 243 18.38 15.89 4.87
N VAL A 244 17.27 15.40 4.34
CA VAL A 244 16.89 13.99 4.37
C VAL A 244 16.65 13.48 2.96
N THR A 245 17.24 12.33 2.64
CA THR A 245 17.10 11.65 1.36
C THR A 245 15.96 10.63 1.40
N PHE A 246 15.07 10.69 0.41
CA PHE A 246 14.01 9.71 0.19
C PHE A 246 14.27 9.00 -1.14
N SER A 247 14.34 7.68 -1.12
CA SER A 247 14.72 6.93 -2.33
C SER A 247 13.98 5.60 -2.44
N LEU A 248 13.43 5.33 -3.63
CA LEU A 248 12.70 4.09 -3.94
C LEU A 248 13.34 3.39 -5.14
N ASP A 249 13.61 2.09 -5.00
CA ASP A 249 13.76 1.17 -6.13
C ASP A 249 12.38 0.73 -6.60
N MET A 250 11.99 1.08 -7.80
CA MET A 250 10.71 0.75 -8.42
C MET A 250 10.90 -0.35 -9.46
N LEU A 251 10.10 -1.41 -9.36
CA LEU A 251 10.13 -2.58 -10.21
C LEU A 251 8.75 -2.75 -10.85
N LEU A 252 8.68 -2.60 -12.16
CA LEU A 252 7.46 -2.84 -12.93
C LEU A 252 7.49 -4.25 -13.51
N PHE A 253 6.48 -5.02 -13.18
CA PHE A 253 6.31 -6.38 -13.67
C PHE A 253 5.04 -6.52 -14.49
N ARG A 254 5.02 -7.52 -15.36
CA ARG A 254 3.83 -8.02 -16.05
C ARG A 254 3.51 -9.41 -15.52
N ALA A 255 2.23 -9.66 -15.22
CA ALA A 255 1.77 -11.00 -14.83
C ALA A 255 1.93 -11.97 -16.01
N GLY A 256 2.51 -13.14 -15.75
CA GLY A 256 2.53 -14.22 -16.73
C GLY A 256 1.11 -14.75 -17.02
N ARG A 257 0.92 -15.37 -18.16
CA ARG A 257 -0.31 -16.14 -18.43
C ARG A 257 -0.37 -17.34 -17.52
N ALA A 258 -1.54 -17.59 -16.92
CA ALA A 258 -1.77 -18.76 -16.05
C ALA A 258 -1.94 -20.02 -16.87
#